data_ab4a2ecb5866a65ef696bef23aa1917a
#
_entry.id   ab4a2ecb5866a65ef696bef23aa1917a
#
_cell.length_a   1.000
_cell.length_b   1.000
_cell.length_c   1.000
_cell.angle_alpha   90.00
_cell.angle_beta   90.00
_cell.angle_gamma   90.00
#
_symmetry.space_group_name_H-M   'P 1'
#
loop_
_entity.id
_entity.type
_entity.pdbx_description
1 polymer ?
#
loop_
_entity_poly.entity_id
_entity_poly.type
_entity_poly.pdbx_seq_one_letter_code
_entity_poly.pdbx_strand_id
1 'polypeptide(L)'
;MVAAAVAVPISAAASPNVPAPAPATFAVDAAPQSRYAANRANIAEAVRRAEDADRPGRADRLRTMEASGTAQFLVFDGRGRGRAVEVFGDLESADRVAVLVPGSDTTLDTYERFRAGAVSLQQRLRAEHPRTAVVAWLGYDTPGTVSTTVLTAGRADEAAAELGPFLDRLRGMAGPGARLSLLCHSYGSVVCARTVTGPAVSDMALFGSPGTGARSVRELATGARVWAGRGSGDWIGNVPHVRLGGIGFGTDPVDPAFGARAFTADAVGHSDYLKPGTASLDSLAAIVLGTTAPDSEADHG
;
A
#
# COMPACT_ATOMS: atom_id res chain seq x y z
N MET A 1 -42.46 4.70 26.19
CA MET A 1 -41.03 4.98 26.38
C MET A 1 -40.49 5.47 25.03
N VAL A 2 -40.14 6.75 24.92
CA VAL A 2 -39.59 7.35 23.69
C VAL A 2 -38.09 7.24 23.80
N ALA A 3 -37.46 6.44 22.91
CA ALA A 3 -36.03 6.37 22.82
C ALA A 3 -35.52 7.64 22.06
N ALA A 4 -34.85 8.52 22.80
CA ALA A 4 -34.18 9.66 22.20
C ALA A 4 -32.90 9.19 21.51
N ALA A 5 -32.88 9.19 20.17
CA ALA A 5 -31.67 9.00 19.40
C ALA A 5 -30.79 10.24 19.55
N VAL A 6 -29.68 10.14 20.25
CA VAL A 6 -28.65 11.20 20.28
C VAL A 6 -27.87 11.12 18.98
N ALA A 7 -28.20 11.97 18.01
CA ALA A 7 -27.39 12.19 16.83
C ALA A 7 -26.16 13.02 17.25
N VAL A 8 -25.01 12.36 17.40
CA VAL A 8 -23.73 13.05 17.51
C VAL A 8 -23.35 13.54 16.11
N PRO A 9 -23.21 14.84 15.86
CA PRO A 9 -22.72 15.32 14.58
C PRO A 9 -21.27 14.88 14.43
N ILE A 10 -20.99 13.91 13.54
CA ILE A 10 -19.65 13.60 13.12
C ILE A 10 -19.23 14.75 12.20
N SER A 11 -18.60 15.76 12.77
CA SER A 11 -17.90 16.78 11.99
C SER A 11 -16.81 16.05 11.22
N ALA A 12 -16.95 15.95 9.91
CA ALA A 12 -15.85 15.61 9.02
C ALA A 12 -14.81 16.73 9.22
N ALA A 13 -13.81 16.49 10.05
CA ALA A 13 -12.70 17.41 10.24
C ALA A 13 -12.05 17.58 8.86
N ALA A 14 -12.17 18.79 8.30
CA ALA A 14 -11.45 19.15 7.09
C ALA A 14 -9.99 18.81 7.31
N SER A 15 -9.37 18.10 6.38
CA SER A 15 -7.94 17.78 6.46
C SER A 15 -7.19 19.09 6.71
N PRO A 16 -6.31 19.16 7.72
CA PRO A 16 -5.62 20.40 8.04
C PRO A 16 -4.89 20.90 6.79
N ASN A 17 -5.08 22.17 6.48
CA ASN A 17 -4.35 22.79 5.37
C ASN A 17 -2.89 22.93 5.80
N VAL A 18 -2.07 21.95 5.47
CA VAL A 18 -0.62 21.99 5.69
C VAL A 18 0.02 22.50 4.41
N PRO A 19 0.60 23.71 4.43
CA PRO A 19 1.26 24.28 3.27
C PRO A 19 2.56 23.51 2.97
N ALA A 20 2.79 23.26 1.68
CA ALA A 20 4.02 22.67 1.19
C ALA A 20 4.24 23.15 -0.26
N PRO A 21 5.44 22.98 -0.84
CA PRO A 21 5.66 23.28 -2.24
C PRO A 21 4.78 22.42 -3.14
N ALA A 22 4.55 22.87 -4.37
CA ALA A 22 3.94 22.01 -5.39
C ALA A 22 4.83 20.79 -5.63
N PRO A 23 4.26 19.61 -5.91
CA PRO A 23 5.03 18.44 -6.29
C PRO A 23 5.96 18.73 -7.46
N ALA A 24 7.15 18.14 -7.44
CA ALA A 24 8.06 18.24 -8.55
C ALA A 24 7.48 17.56 -9.81
N THR A 25 7.61 18.21 -10.94
CA THR A 25 7.18 17.68 -12.24
C THR A 25 8.38 17.11 -13.01
N PHE A 26 8.17 16.01 -13.70
CA PHE A 26 9.23 15.30 -14.41
C PHE A 26 8.78 14.93 -15.83
N ALA A 27 9.72 14.84 -16.76
CA ALA A 27 9.49 14.13 -18.00
C ALA A 27 9.16 12.65 -17.70
N VAL A 28 8.42 12.01 -18.61
CA VAL A 28 7.95 10.62 -18.40
C VAL A 28 9.14 9.67 -18.20
N ASP A 29 10.22 9.88 -18.93
CA ASP A 29 11.46 9.11 -18.95
C ASP A 29 12.54 9.60 -17.97
N ALA A 30 12.21 10.54 -17.08
CA ALA A 30 13.16 11.05 -16.10
C ALA A 30 13.68 9.93 -15.19
N ALA A 31 15.00 9.82 -15.08
CA ALA A 31 15.68 8.81 -14.27
C ALA A 31 15.29 8.93 -12.78
N PRO A 32 15.23 7.79 -12.04
CA PRO A 32 14.92 7.78 -10.62
C PRO A 32 15.75 8.75 -9.77
N GLN A 33 17.07 8.87 -10.05
CA GLN A 33 17.97 9.75 -9.30
C GLN A 33 17.59 11.22 -9.41
N SER A 34 17.14 11.68 -10.58
CA SER A 34 16.66 13.06 -10.77
C SER A 34 15.41 13.32 -9.94
N ARG A 35 14.51 12.32 -9.85
CA ARG A 35 13.31 12.38 -9.02
C ARG A 35 13.67 12.42 -7.53
N TYR A 36 14.62 11.60 -7.10
CA TYR A 36 15.08 11.57 -5.71
C TYR A 36 15.68 12.90 -5.28
N ALA A 37 16.53 13.50 -6.13
CA ALA A 37 17.16 14.80 -5.85
C ALA A 37 16.12 15.92 -5.71
N ALA A 38 15.17 16.02 -6.65
CA ALA A 38 14.14 17.05 -6.64
C ALA A 38 13.16 16.86 -5.47
N ASN A 39 12.76 15.62 -5.16
CA ASN A 39 11.86 15.37 -4.04
C ASN A 39 12.52 15.59 -2.68
N ARG A 40 13.84 15.34 -2.52
CA ARG A 40 14.58 15.76 -1.32
C ARG A 40 14.53 17.28 -1.12
N ALA A 41 14.76 18.05 -2.18
CA ALA A 41 14.64 19.50 -2.11
C ALA A 41 13.22 19.95 -1.72
N ASN A 42 12.19 19.29 -2.26
CA ASN A 42 10.80 19.55 -1.90
C ASN A 42 10.48 19.19 -0.45
N ILE A 43 11.04 18.12 0.10
CA ILE A 43 10.87 17.76 1.52
C ILE A 43 11.50 18.84 2.41
N ALA A 44 12.73 19.27 2.12
CA ALA A 44 13.40 20.32 2.86
C ALA A 44 12.60 21.65 2.85
N GLU A 45 12.02 22.02 1.72
CA GLU A 45 11.13 23.18 1.60
C GLU A 45 9.82 22.97 2.37
N ALA A 46 9.25 21.75 2.34
CA ALA A 46 8.03 21.44 3.09
C ALA A 46 8.25 21.51 4.60
N VAL A 47 9.45 21.16 5.10
CA VAL A 47 9.83 21.34 6.51
C VAL A 47 9.72 22.82 6.88
N ARG A 48 10.38 23.71 6.11
CA ARG A 48 10.34 25.17 6.39
C ARG A 48 8.92 25.71 6.41
N ARG A 49 8.10 25.35 5.41
CA ARG A 49 6.71 25.81 5.33
C ARG A 49 5.83 25.27 6.45
N ALA A 50 6.10 24.06 6.93
CA ALA A 50 5.40 23.52 8.10
C ALA A 50 5.78 24.26 9.39
N GLU A 51 7.05 24.66 9.54
CA GLU A 51 7.53 25.50 10.65
C GLU A 51 6.87 26.90 10.60
N ASP A 52 6.91 27.56 9.46
CA ASP A 52 6.34 28.89 9.24
C ASP A 52 4.81 28.92 9.50
N ALA A 53 4.15 27.79 9.28
CA ALA A 53 2.71 27.60 9.51
C ALA A 53 2.37 27.11 10.93
N ASP A 54 3.34 27.07 11.85
CA ASP A 54 3.17 26.53 13.21
C ASP A 54 2.63 25.09 13.24
N ARG A 55 3.28 24.22 12.43
CA ARG A 55 2.99 22.77 12.34
C ARG A 55 4.21 21.93 12.74
N PRO A 56 4.71 22.05 13.99
CA PRO A 56 5.96 21.41 14.41
C PRO A 56 5.92 19.88 14.25
N GLY A 57 4.78 19.25 14.56
CA GLY A 57 4.65 17.80 14.41
C GLY A 57 4.83 17.31 12.95
N ARG A 58 4.35 18.07 11.95
CA ARG A 58 4.59 17.77 10.53
C ARG A 58 6.05 18.03 10.16
N ALA A 59 6.63 19.14 10.63
CA ALA A 59 8.03 19.48 10.37
C ALA A 59 8.97 18.39 10.91
N ASP A 60 8.75 17.89 12.12
CA ASP A 60 9.56 16.81 12.72
C ASP A 60 9.47 15.50 11.94
N ARG A 61 8.26 15.12 11.46
CA ARG A 61 8.10 13.92 10.63
C ARG A 61 8.81 14.05 9.29
N LEU A 62 8.72 15.20 8.65
CA LEU A 62 9.41 15.47 7.38
C LEU A 62 10.93 15.47 7.57
N ARG A 63 11.46 16.01 8.67
CA ARG A 63 12.89 15.90 9.00
C ARG A 63 13.33 14.45 9.20
N THR A 64 12.50 13.63 9.86
CA THR A 64 12.76 12.19 10.01
C THR A 64 12.81 11.48 8.65
N MET A 65 11.93 11.84 7.72
CA MET A 65 11.97 11.32 6.35
C MET A 65 13.25 11.75 5.61
N GLU A 66 13.70 13.00 5.77
CA GLU A 66 14.91 13.54 5.16
C GLU A 66 16.18 12.92 5.74
N ALA A 67 16.25 12.81 7.08
CA ALA A 67 17.42 12.33 7.81
C ALA A 67 17.72 10.84 7.59
N SER A 68 16.83 10.09 7.01
CA SER A 68 17.01 8.66 6.75
C SER A 68 18.14 8.34 5.74
N GLY A 69 18.94 9.32 5.33
CA GLY A 69 20.20 9.22 4.56
C GLY A 69 20.12 8.57 3.19
N THR A 70 19.13 7.71 3.00
CA THR A 70 18.84 6.94 1.77
C THR A 70 17.49 7.30 1.18
N ALA A 71 16.91 8.45 1.56
CA ALA A 71 15.59 8.88 1.14
C ALA A 71 15.46 8.97 -0.39
N GLN A 72 14.87 7.94 -0.99
CA GLN A 72 14.70 7.78 -2.43
C GLN A 72 13.22 7.95 -2.79
N PHE A 73 12.74 9.20 -2.85
CA PHE A 73 11.35 9.48 -3.16
C PHE A 73 11.13 9.69 -4.66
N LEU A 74 10.36 8.81 -5.30
CA LEU A 74 9.89 8.98 -6.69
C LEU A 74 8.82 10.06 -6.79
N VAL A 75 7.99 10.20 -5.73
CA VAL A 75 6.92 11.19 -5.61
C VAL A 75 6.90 11.72 -4.19
N PHE A 76 6.71 13.03 -4.05
CA PHE A 76 6.44 13.67 -2.77
C PHE A 76 5.48 14.85 -2.96
N ASP A 77 4.41 14.87 -2.20
CA ASP A 77 3.49 15.99 -2.03
C ASP A 77 3.23 16.20 -0.54
N GLY A 78 3.79 17.25 0.02
CA GLY A 78 3.68 17.58 1.45
C GLY A 78 2.36 18.25 1.85
N ARG A 79 1.49 18.60 0.91
CA ARG A 79 0.26 19.35 1.15
C ARG A 79 -0.83 18.46 1.76
N GLY A 80 -1.66 19.06 2.62
CA GLY A 80 -2.79 18.35 3.24
C GLY A 80 -2.34 17.10 4.02
N ARG A 81 -2.96 15.95 3.75
CA ARG A 81 -2.59 14.64 4.34
C ARG A 81 -1.26 14.11 3.81
N GLY A 82 -0.87 14.59 2.63
CA GLY A 82 0.36 14.27 1.95
C GLY A 82 0.38 12.93 1.21
N ARG A 83 1.26 12.85 0.21
CA ARG A 83 1.51 11.64 -0.58
C ARG A 83 3.01 11.43 -0.72
N ALA A 84 3.44 10.19 -0.71
CA ALA A 84 4.84 9.81 -0.88
C ALA A 84 4.98 8.46 -1.55
N VAL A 85 5.96 8.34 -2.43
CA VAL A 85 6.37 7.06 -2.99
C VAL A 85 7.86 6.91 -2.75
N GLU A 86 8.22 6.09 -1.77
CA GLU A 86 9.60 5.87 -1.34
C GLU A 86 10.11 4.50 -1.81
N VAL A 87 11.35 4.47 -2.28
CA VAL A 87 12.03 3.26 -2.75
C VAL A 87 13.08 2.83 -1.73
N PHE A 88 13.11 1.54 -1.44
CA PHE A 88 14.12 0.88 -0.62
C PHE A 88 14.85 -0.15 -1.49
N GLY A 89 16.17 -0.03 -1.58
CA GLY A 89 17.01 -0.81 -2.49
C GLY A 89 17.35 -0.05 -3.78
N ASP A 90 18.02 -0.73 -4.69
CA ASP A 90 18.39 -0.17 -6.00
C ASP A 90 17.35 -0.58 -7.05
N LEU A 91 16.45 0.36 -7.40
CA LEU A 91 15.36 0.12 -8.33
C LEU A 91 15.85 -0.23 -9.74
N GLU A 92 16.89 0.45 -10.22
CA GLU A 92 17.36 0.31 -11.60
C GLU A 92 18.04 -1.04 -11.85
N SER A 93 18.60 -1.66 -10.82
CA SER A 93 19.19 -3.00 -10.91
C SER A 93 18.26 -4.12 -10.44
N ALA A 94 17.12 -3.78 -9.82
CA ALA A 94 16.21 -4.77 -9.26
C ALA A 94 15.53 -5.61 -10.32
N ASP A 95 15.51 -6.92 -10.14
CA ASP A 95 14.71 -7.86 -10.96
C ASP A 95 13.47 -8.38 -10.20
N ARG A 96 13.32 -8.04 -8.93
CA ARG A 96 12.14 -8.26 -8.09
C ARG A 96 11.78 -6.97 -7.38
N VAL A 97 10.58 -6.48 -7.62
CA VAL A 97 10.09 -5.22 -7.03
C VAL A 97 8.76 -5.49 -6.33
N ALA A 98 8.72 -5.23 -5.02
CA ALA A 98 7.48 -5.25 -4.25
C ALA A 98 6.90 -3.84 -4.16
N VAL A 99 5.62 -3.66 -4.49
CA VAL A 99 4.89 -2.41 -4.31
C VAL A 99 3.91 -2.58 -3.16
N LEU A 100 4.18 -1.92 -2.03
CA LEU A 100 3.29 -1.90 -0.87
C LEU A 100 2.22 -0.84 -1.04
N VAL A 101 0.96 -1.23 -0.92
CA VAL A 101 -0.21 -0.34 -0.95
C VAL A 101 -0.87 -0.32 0.43
N PRO A 102 -0.87 0.82 1.13
CA PRO A 102 -1.35 0.90 2.50
C PRO A 102 -2.87 0.88 2.59
N GLY A 103 -3.37 0.58 3.77
CA GLY A 103 -4.78 0.72 4.15
C GLY A 103 -5.12 2.10 4.68
N SER A 104 -6.21 2.15 5.46
CA SER A 104 -6.75 3.35 6.11
C SER A 104 -5.74 4.02 7.05
N ASP A 105 -5.98 5.28 7.36
CA ASP A 105 -5.22 6.10 8.33
C ASP A 105 -3.71 6.26 8.05
N THR A 106 -3.25 5.91 6.86
CA THR A 106 -1.87 6.15 6.45
C THR A 106 -1.75 7.53 5.79
N THR A 107 -0.99 8.42 6.40
CA THR A 107 -0.72 9.79 5.94
C THR A 107 0.75 10.10 6.12
N LEU A 108 1.24 11.27 5.70
CA LEU A 108 2.61 11.68 6.05
C LEU A 108 2.82 11.81 7.57
N ASP A 109 1.77 12.11 8.34
CA ASP A 109 1.86 12.20 9.80
C ASP A 109 1.94 10.83 10.50
N THR A 110 1.54 9.76 9.82
CA THR A 110 1.58 8.37 10.32
C THR A 110 2.47 7.46 9.47
N TYR A 111 3.28 8.04 8.59
CA TYR A 111 4.06 7.34 7.56
C TYR A 111 5.09 6.36 8.13
N GLU A 112 5.62 6.64 9.30
CA GLU A 112 6.73 5.89 9.91
C GLU A 112 6.44 4.39 10.05
N ARG A 113 5.23 4.01 10.48
CA ARG A 113 4.84 2.60 10.60
C ARG A 113 4.83 1.91 9.22
N PHE A 114 4.26 2.56 8.21
CA PHE A 114 4.21 2.02 6.85
C PHE A 114 5.63 1.87 6.29
N ARG A 115 6.47 2.89 6.50
CA ARG A 115 7.88 2.89 6.15
C ARG A 115 8.66 1.75 6.82
N ALA A 116 8.45 1.55 8.12
CA ALA A 116 9.10 0.46 8.87
C ALA A 116 8.77 -0.92 8.27
N GLY A 117 7.52 -1.14 7.86
CA GLY A 117 7.12 -2.36 7.16
C GLY A 117 7.86 -2.54 5.83
N ALA A 118 8.02 -1.48 5.05
CA ALA A 118 8.77 -1.52 3.79
C ALA A 118 10.26 -1.83 4.02
N VAL A 119 10.86 -1.23 5.04
CA VAL A 119 12.26 -1.51 5.44
C VAL A 119 12.42 -2.98 5.85
N SER A 120 11.52 -3.51 6.68
CA SER A 120 11.56 -4.90 7.12
C SER A 120 11.45 -5.87 5.95
N LEU A 121 10.54 -5.59 5.01
CA LEU A 121 10.39 -6.41 3.81
C LEU A 121 11.65 -6.34 2.94
N GLN A 122 12.23 -5.15 2.73
CA GLN A 122 13.46 -5.02 1.94
C GLN A 122 14.63 -5.76 2.57
N GLN A 123 14.79 -5.69 3.89
CA GLN A 123 15.81 -6.44 4.60
C GLN A 123 15.62 -7.95 4.42
N ARG A 124 14.37 -8.42 4.54
CA ARG A 124 14.03 -9.83 4.39
C ARG A 124 14.29 -10.33 2.95
N LEU A 125 13.88 -9.55 1.95
CA LEU A 125 14.12 -9.88 0.54
C LEU A 125 15.60 -9.92 0.20
N ARG A 126 16.35 -8.90 0.63
CA ARG A 126 17.78 -8.76 0.33
C ARG A 126 18.64 -9.87 0.94
N ALA A 127 18.19 -10.46 2.04
CA ALA A 127 18.89 -11.59 2.67
C ALA A 127 18.93 -12.82 1.75
N GLU A 128 17.95 -13.01 0.86
CA GLU A 128 17.88 -14.12 -0.07
C GLU A 128 18.26 -13.71 -1.50
N HIS A 129 17.91 -12.49 -1.90
CA HIS A 129 18.11 -12.01 -3.28
C HIS A 129 18.56 -10.54 -3.29
N PRO A 130 19.81 -10.22 -3.65
CA PRO A 130 20.36 -8.88 -3.51
C PRO A 130 19.74 -7.85 -4.48
N ARG A 131 19.20 -8.30 -5.63
CA ARG A 131 18.62 -7.44 -6.66
C ARG A 131 17.11 -7.25 -6.46
N THR A 132 16.75 -6.77 -5.27
CA THR A 132 15.37 -6.49 -4.89
C THR A 132 15.18 -5.03 -4.54
N ALA A 133 13.98 -4.50 -4.81
CA ALA A 133 13.54 -3.21 -4.32
C ALA A 133 12.12 -3.29 -3.75
N VAL A 134 11.85 -2.48 -2.74
CA VAL A 134 10.51 -2.28 -2.19
C VAL A 134 10.10 -0.83 -2.44
N VAL A 135 8.89 -0.63 -2.93
CA VAL A 135 8.28 0.67 -3.17
C VAL A 135 7.12 0.85 -2.22
N ALA A 136 7.26 1.74 -1.24
CA ALA A 136 6.17 2.13 -0.36
C ALA A 136 5.31 3.19 -1.08
N TRP A 137 4.14 2.79 -1.59
CA TRP A 137 3.28 3.64 -2.39
C TRP A 137 2.13 4.23 -1.55
N LEU A 138 2.33 5.42 -1.00
CA LEU A 138 1.28 6.28 -0.44
C LEU A 138 0.87 7.30 -1.52
N GLY A 139 0.21 6.85 -2.57
CA GLY A 139 -0.15 7.66 -3.73
C GLY A 139 -1.59 8.20 -3.69
N TYR A 140 -2.33 8.00 -2.59
CA TYR A 140 -3.73 8.39 -2.49
C TYR A 140 -4.09 8.90 -1.09
N ASP A 141 -5.22 9.60 -1.00
CA ASP A 141 -5.79 10.03 0.29
C ASP A 141 -6.52 8.84 0.93
N THR A 142 -5.86 8.17 1.85
CA THR A 142 -6.44 7.02 2.54
C THR A 142 -7.67 7.42 3.34
N PRO A 143 -8.74 6.59 3.40
CA PRO A 143 -9.87 6.89 4.26
C PRO A 143 -9.47 6.78 5.74
N GLY A 144 -10.19 7.48 6.61
CA GLY A 144 -10.09 7.25 8.05
C GLY A 144 -10.89 6.01 8.46
N THR A 145 -10.35 5.15 9.31
CA THR A 145 -11.02 3.91 9.76
C THR A 145 -12.39 4.18 10.41
N VAL A 146 -12.56 5.33 11.04
CA VAL A 146 -13.82 5.74 11.70
C VAL A 146 -14.70 6.60 10.79
N SER A 147 -14.41 6.69 9.48
CA SER A 147 -15.18 7.50 8.54
C SER A 147 -16.11 6.65 7.68
N THR A 148 -17.23 7.24 7.22
CA THR A 148 -18.12 6.58 6.26
C THR A 148 -17.45 6.30 4.92
N THR A 149 -16.38 7.03 4.58
CA THR A 149 -15.62 6.83 3.34
C THR A 149 -14.85 5.50 3.31
N VAL A 150 -14.53 4.91 4.48
CA VAL A 150 -13.89 3.59 4.55
C VAL A 150 -14.84 2.47 4.10
N LEU A 151 -16.14 2.71 4.16
CA LEU A 151 -17.17 1.71 3.79
C LEU A 151 -17.50 1.74 2.29
N THR A 152 -16.95 2.68 1.53
CA THR A 152 -17.25 2.88 0.11
C THR A 152 -16.01 2.74 -0.77
N ALA A 153 -16.23 2.48 -2.05
CA ALA A 153 -15.16 2.27 -3.02
C ALA A 153 -14.60 3.56 -3.65
N GLY A 154 -15.22 4.72 -3.46
CA GLY A 154 -14.85 5.94 -4.19
C GLY A 154 -13.36 6.31 -4.07
N ARG A 155 -12.79 6.27 -2.85
CA ARG A 155 -11.35 6.49 -2.66
C ARG A 155 -10.47 5.43 -3.31
N ALA A 156 -10.96 4.19 -3.38
CA ALA A 156 -10.25 3.11 -4.04
C ALA A 156 -10.28 3.25 -5.57
N ASP A 157 -11.38 3.74 -6.13
CA ASP A 157 -11.49 4.01 -7.57
C ASP A 157 -10.55 5.16 -7.98
N GLU A 158 -10.51 6.26 -7.20
CA GLU A 158 -9.55 7.36 -7.39
C GLU A 158 -8.10 6.85 -7.30
N ALA A 159 -7.79 6.06 -6.28
CA ALA A 159 -6.45 5.51 -6.06
C ALA A 159 -6.03 4.54 -7.17
N ALA A 160 -6.94 3.72 -7.67
CA ALA A 160 -6.66 2.77 -8.75
C ALA A 160 -6.31 3.47 -10.06
N ALA A 161 -6.97 4.62 -10.35
CA ALA A 161 -6.67 5.45 -11.51
C ALA A 161 -5.24 6.04 -11.47
N GLU A 162 -4.66 6.22 -10.28
CA GLU A 162 -3.28 6.66 -10.07
C GLU A 162 -2.28 5.50 -10.04
N LEU A 163 -2.68 4.37 -9.43
CA LEU A 163 -1.79 3.22 -9.23
C LEU A 163 -1.46 2.52 -10.56
N GLY A 164 -2.44 2.28 -11.43
CA GLY A 164 -2.20 1.60 -12.71
C GLY A 164 -1.12 2.29 -13.56
N PRO A 165 -1.28 3.58 -13.93
CA PRO A 165 -0.26 4.32 -14.65
C PRO A 165 1.08 4.43 -13.90
N PHE A 166 1.07 4.43 -12.57
CA PHE A 166 2.29 4.39 -11.78
C PHE A 166 3.06 3.08 -11.98
N LEU A 167 2.36 1.92 -11.95
CA LEU A 167 2.98 0.62 -12.17
C LEU A 167 3.62 0.50 -13.56
N ASP A 168 2.98 1.04 -14.59
CA ASP A 168 3.54 1.06 -15.94
C ASP A 168 4.85 1.88 -16.01
N ARG A 169 4.87 3.05 -15.37
CA ARG A 169 6.09 3.86 -15.28
C ARG A 169 7.17 3.20 -14.43
N LEU A 170 6.79 2.59 -13.29
CA LEU A 170 7.71 1.89 -12.40
C LEU A 170 8.41 0.75 -13.13
N ARG A 171 7.67 0.03 -13.97
CA ARG A 171 8.23 -1.04 -14.80
C ARG A 171 9.36 -0.54 -15.71
N GLY A 172 9.21 0.66 -16.28
CA GLY A 172 10.25 1.30 -17.10
C GLY A 172 11.46 1.78 -16.31
N MET A 173 11.33 1.99 -14.99
CA MET A 173 12.41 2.44 -14.10
C MET A 173 13.16 1.28 -13.43
N ALA A 174 12.56 0.10 -13.37
CA ALA A 174 13.16 -1.09 -12.77
C ALA A 174 14.11 -1.78 -13.75
N GLY A 175 14.91 -2.71 -13.22
CA GLY A 175 15.84 -3.50 -14.03
C GLY A 175 15.15 -4.25 -15.18
N PRO A 176 15.88 -4.55 -16.26
CA PRO A 176 15.33 -5.28 -17.40
C PRO A 176 14.72 -6.62 -16.97
N GLY A 177 13.50 -6.89 -17.40
CA GLY A 177 12.79 -8.13 -17.04
C GLY A 177 12.28 -8.17 -15.59
N ALA A 178 12.33 -7.06 -14.82
CA ALA A 178 11.85 -7.01 -13.46
C ALA A 178 10.40 -7.48 -13.33
N ARG A 179 10.12 -8.27 -12.29
CA ARG A 179 8.78 -8.70 -11.91
C ARG A 179 8.27 -7.82 -10.78
N LEU A 180 7.06 -7.30 -10.94
CA LEU A 180 6.39 -6.50 -9.94
C LEU A 180 5.43 -7.39 -9.15
N SER A 181 5.42 -7.25 -7.83
CA SER A 181 4.44 -7.86 -6.93
C SER A 181 3.71 -6.76 -6.16
N LEU A 182 2.37 -6.75 -6.21
CA LEU A 182 1.54 -5.85 -5.41
C LEU A 182 1.25 -6.49 -4.05
N LEU A 183 1.55 -5.77 -2.98
CA LEU A 183 1.30 -6.20 -1.60
C LEU A 183 0.31 -5.22 -0.97
N CYS A 184 -0.93 -5.64 -0.84
CA CYS A 184 -2.10 -4.77 -0.63
C CYS A 184 -2.70 -5.03 0.75
N HIS A 185 -2.47 -4.08 1.67
CA HIS A 185 -2.91 -4.20 3.06
C HIS A 185 -4.28 -3.54 3.28
N SER A 186 -5.16 -4.22 3.98
CA SER A 186 -6.43 -3.65 4.46
C SER A 186 -7.23 -2.98 3.32
N TYR A 187 -7.64 -1.71 3.45
CA TYR A 187 -8.29 -0.96 2.37
C TYR A 187 -7.45 -0.89 1.07
N GLY A 188 -6.13 -1.03 1.16
CA GLY A 188 -5.26 -1.17 -0.02
C GLY A 188 -5.62 -2.36 -0.89
N SER A 189 -6.21 -3.43 -0.35
CA SER A 189 -6.71 -4.56 -1.14
C SER A 189 -7.91 -4.16 -2.02
N VAL A 190 -8.72 -3.22 -1.55
CA VAL A 190 -9.83 -2.65 -2.34
C VAL A 190 -9.28 -1.80 -3.50
N VAL A 191 -8.20 -1.05 -3.27
CA VAL A 191 -7.48 -0.28 -4.30
C VAL A 191 -6.90 -1.21 -5.36
N CYS A 192 -6.12 -2.21 -4.94
CA CYS A 192 -5.46 -3.16 -5.85
C CYS A 192 -6.47 -3.93 -6.71
N ALA A 193 -7.59 -4.34 -6.13
CA ALA A 193 -8.63 -5.07 -6.84
C ALA A 193 -9.31 -4.26 -7.96
N ARG A 194 -9.23 -2.94 -7.90
CA ARG A 194 -9.76 -2.01 -8.90
C ARG A 194 -8.71 -1.53 -9.89
N THR A 195 -7.45 -1.79 -9.58
CA THR A 195 -6.35 -1.39 -10.45
C THR A 195 -6.25 -2.35 -11.62
N VAL A 196 -6.33 -1.82 -12.83
CA VAL A 196 -5.98 -2.59 -14.02
C VAL A 196 -4.46 -2.77 -14.01
N THR A 197 -4.02 -4.01 -13.85
CA THR A 197 -2.60 -4.33 -13.85
C THR A 197 -2.15 -4.84 -15.21
N GLY A 198 -1.08 -4.26 -15.73
CA GLY A 198 -0.43 -4.75 -16.94
C GLY A 198 0.30 -6.10 -16.69
N PRO A 199 0.85 -6.71 -17.74
CA PRO A 199 1.54 -8.01 -17.66
C PRO A 199 2.82 -7.99 -16.82
N ALA A 200 3.29 -6.81 -16.42
CA ALA A 200 4.47 -6.68 -15.56
C ALA A 200 4.20 -7.10 -14.10
N VAL A 201 2.93 -7.05 -13.66
CA VAL A 201 2.54 -7.49 -12.31
C VAL A 201 2.33 -9.00 -12.34
N SER A 202 3.21 -9.72 -11.66
CA SER A 202 3.19 -11.18 -11.60
C SER A 202 2.37 -11.73 -10.44
N ASP A 203 2.32 -10.99 -9.34
CA ASP A 203 1.68 -11.43 -8.11
C ASP A 203 0.94 -10.27 -7.45
N MET A 204 -0.21 -10.57 -6.83
CA MET A 204 -1.00 -9.65 -6.01
C MET A 204 -1.33 -10.36 -4.69
N ALA A 205 -0.81 -9.87 -3.57
CA ALA A 205 -1.10 -10.39 -2.25
C ALA A 205 -2.05 -9.46 -1.50
N LEU A 206 -3.19 -10.00 -1.06
CA LEU A 206 -4.24 -9.32 -0.31
C LEU A 206 -4.15 -9.78 1.15
N PHE A 207 -3.85 -8.88 2.09
CA PHE A 207 -3.71 -9.25 3.49
C PHE A 207 -4.42 -8.27 4.42
N GLY A 208 -5.01 -8.82 5.48
CA GLY A 208 -5.87 -8.05 6.37
C GLY A 208 -7.04 -7.36 5.62
N SER A 209 -7.56 -8.01 4.58
CA SER A 209 -8.51 -7.42 3.65
C SER A 209 -9.94 -7.38 4.22
N PRO A 210 -10.67 -6.25 4.07
CA PRO A 210 -12.10 -6.17 4.36
C PRO A 210 -12.99 -6.75 3.24
N GLY A 211 -12.39 -7.33 2.20
CA GLY A 211 -12.99 -7.66 0.92
C GLY A 211 -12.42 -6.78 -0.19
N THR A 212 -12.80 -7.02 -1.43
CA THR A 212 -12.28 -6.33 -2.61
C THR A 212 -13.35 -5.62 -3.43
N GLY A 213 -14.61 -5.92 -3.17
CA GLY A 213 -15.74 -5.56 -4.00
C GLY A 213 -16.03 -6.55 -5.13
N ALA A 214 -15.11 -7.50 -5.39
CA ALA A 214 -15.29 -8.62 -6.30
C ALA A 214 -15.79 -9.87 -5.54
N ARG A 215 -16.41 -10.80 -6.24
CA ARG A 215 -16.90 -12.08 -5.69
C ARG A 215 -15.85 -13.18 -5.81
N SER A 216 -14.90 -13.02 -6.72
CA SER A 216 -13.84 -14.00 -6.99
C SER A 216 -12.66 -13.35 -7.70
N VAL A 217 -11.53 -14.06 -7.72
CA VAL A 217 -10.32 -13.66 -8.49
C VAL A 217 -10.63 -13.38 -9.95
N ARG A 218 -11.59 -14.11 -10.55
CA ARG A 218 -11.95 -13.94 -11.98
C ARG A 218 -12.56 -12.57 -12.30
N GLU A 219 -13.10 -11.88 -11.29
CA GLU A 219 -13.66 -10.53 -11.46
C GLU A 219 -12.61 -9.41 -11.30
N LEU A 220 -11.38 -9.77 -10.91
CA LEU A 220 -10.29 -8.80 -10.80
C LEU A 220 -9.70 -8.52 -12.18
N ALA A 221 -9.43 -7.24 -12.48
CA ALA A 221 -8.82 -6.81 -13.74
C ALA A 221 -7.29 -7.05 -13.73
N THR A 222 -6.86 -8.28 -13.46
CA THR A 222 -5.45 -8.66 -13.33
C THR A 222 -5.16 -10.02 -13.95
N GLY A 223 -3.98 -10.16 -14.58
CA GLY A 223 -3.40 -11.43 -14.97
C GLY A 223 -2.43 -12.00 -13.93
N ALA A 224 -2.24 -11.30 -12.79
CA ALA A 224 -1.35 -11.72 -11.73
C ALA A 224 -1.89 -12.94 -10.96
N ARG A 225 -1.01 -13.73 -10.38
CA ARG A 225 -1.41 -14.72 -9.36
C ARG A 225 -1.90 -13.99 -8.12
N VAL A 226 -3.11 -14.29 -7.67
CA VAL A 226 -3.70 -13.64 -6.50
C VAL A 226 -3.53 -14.52 -5.27
N TRP A 227 -3.01 -13.92 -4.21
CA TRP A 227 -2.75 -14.54 -2.92
C TRP A 227 -3.59 -13.84 -1.86
N ALA A 228 -4.05 -14.59 -0.85
CA ALA A 228 -4.75 -14.01 0.28
C ALA A 228 -4.28 -14.63 1.60
N GLY A 229 -4.15 -13.78 2.63
CA GLY A 229 -3.78 -14.22 3.98
C GLY A 229 -4.34 -13.29 5.05
N ARG A 230 -4.71 -13.88 6.19
CA ARG A 230 -5.19 -13.15 7.36
C ARG A 230 -4.64 -13.77 8.62
N GLY A 231 -4.05 -12.93 9.50
CA GLY A 231 -3.62 -13.35 10.82
C GLY A 231 -4.80 -13.70 11.72
N SER A 232 -4.68 -14.75 12.53
CA SER A 232 -5.74 -15.12 13.45
C SER A 232 -5.99 -14.08 14.56
N GLY A 233 -5.02 -13.18 14.80
CA GLY A 233 -5.17 -12.02 15.69
C GLY A 233 -5.72 -10.76 15.01
N ASP A 234 -6.02 -10.81 13.72
CA ASP A 234 -6.52 -9.66 12.97
C ASP A 234 -8.04 -9.47 13.18
N TRP A 235 -8.41 -8.34 13.77
CA TRP A 235 -9.80 -7.98 14.05
C TRP A 235 -10.68 -7.89 12.80
N ILE A 236 -10.09 -7.69 11.62
CA ILE A 236 -10.84 -7.59 10.35
C ILE A 236 -11.64 -8.87 10.05
N GLY A 237 -11.19 -10.00 10.56
CA GLY A 237 -11.92 -11.27 10.46
C GLY A 237 -13.28 -11.27 11.17
N ASN A 238 -13.50 -10.33 12.09
CA ASN A 238 -14.77 -10.16 12.80
C ASN A 238 -15.71 -9.16 12.12
N VAL A 239 -15.27 -8.51 11.03
CA VAL A 239 -16.09 -7.57 10.26
C VAL A 239 -16.91 -8.36 9.23
N PRO A 240 -18.23 -8.14 9.14
CA PRO A 240 -19.04 -8.83 8.15
C PRO A 240 -18.60 -8.56 6.71
N HIS A 241 -18.24 -9.60 5.97
CA HIS A 241 -17.86 -9.52 4.56
C HIS A 241 -19.12 -9.53 3.67
N VAL A 242 -19.89 -8.45 3.76
CA VAL A 242 -21.14 -8.27 2.99
C VAL A 242 -21.06 -7.03 2.10
N ARG A 243 -21.89 -6.99 1.08
CA ARG A 243 -22.09 -5.83 0.24
C ARG A 243 -23.57 -5.53 0.10
N LEU A 244 -24.00 -4.36 0.57
CA LEU A 244 -25.38 -3.93 0.52
C LEU A 244 -25.46 -2.46 0.09
N GLY A 245 -26.15 -2.16 -1.02
CA GLY A 245 -26.37 -0.78 -1.46
C GLY A 245 -25.10 0.04 -1.69
N GLY A 246 -23.98 -0.58 -2.10
CA GLY A 246 -22.69 0.10 -2.30
C GLY A 246 -21.81 0.21 -1.05
N ILE A 247 -22.28 -0.27 0.10
CA ILE A 247 -21.54 -0.33 1.38
C ILE A 247 -20.96 -1.73 1.57
N GLY A 248 -19.69 -1.79 2.03
CA GLY A 248 -18.95 -3.05 2.23
C GLY A 248 -18.31 -3.57 0.95
N PHE A 249 -17.45 -4.57 1.10
CA PHE A 249 -16.55 -5.04 0.03
C PHE A 249 -16.76 -6.51 -0.36
N GLY A 250 -17.84 -7.12 0.10
CA GLY A 250 -18.28 -8.44 -0.38
C GLY A 250 -17.40 -9.58 0.10
N THR A 251 -17.18 -10.58 -0.74
CA THR A 251 -16.52 -11.85 -0.40
C THR A 251 -15.16 -11.66 0.27
N ASP A 252 -14.91 -12.43 1.32
CA ASP A 252 -13.62 -12.47 2.01
C ASP A 252 -12.56 -13.11 1.09
N PRO A 253 -11.43 -12.45 0.81
CA PRO A 253 -10.41 -13.01 -0.07
C PRO A 253 -9.74 -14.28 0.45
N VAL A 254 -9.81 -14.57 1.76
CA VAL A 254 -9.29 -15.83 2.34
C VAL A 254 -10.30 -16.97 2.26
N ASP A 255 -11.54 -16.68 1.87
CA ASP A 255 -12.52 -17.74 1.59
C ASP A 255 -12.08 -18.52 0.34
N PRO A 256 -12.00 -19.88 0.38
CA PRO A 256 -11.67 -20.70 -0.79
C PRO A 256 -12.55 -20.42 -2.02
N ALA A 257 -13.81 -20.02 -1.82
CA ALA A 257 -14.72 -19.65 -2.90
C ALA A 257 -14.28 -18.39 -3.68
N PHE A 258 -13.46 -17.52 -3.07
CA PHE A 258 -12.88 -16.38 -3.77
C PHE A 258 -11.85 -16.81 -4.82
N GLY A 259 -11.15 -17.92 -4.60
CA GLY A 259 -10.20 -18.52 -5.53
C GLY A 259 -8.80 -17.92 -5.49
N ALA A 260 -8.44 -17.19 -4.42
CA ALA A 260 -7.06 -16.77 -4.18
C ALA A 260 -6.25 -17.93 -3.58
N ARG A 261 -4.94 -17.94 -3.83
CA ARG A 261 -3.99 -18.84 -3.19
C ARG A 261 -3.77 -18.42 -1.75
N ALA A 262 -3.85 -19.35 -0.81
CA ALA A 262 -3.62 -19.03 0.59
C ALA A 262 -2.12 -18.87 0.88
N PHE A 263 -1.78 -17.94 1.80
CA PHE A 263 -0.46 -17.87 2.41
C PHE A 263 -0.58 -17.74 3.94
N THR A 264 0.43 -18.21 4.65
CA THR A 264 0.45 -18.23 6.11
C THR A 264 0.72 -16.83 6.69
N ALA A 265 -0.10 -16.41 7.66
CA ALA A 265 0.03 -15.11 8.33
C ALA A 265 0.12 -15.19 9.86
N ASP A 266 0.12 -16.40 10.45
CA ASP A 266 0.18 -16.66 11.89
C ASP A 266 -0.86 -15.87 12.74
N ALA A 267 -0.52 -15.61 14.01
CA ALA A 267 -1.35 -14.88 14.96
C ALA A 267 -1.09 -13.36 14.94
N VAL A 268 -0.66 -12.79 13.82
CA VAL A 268 -0.41 -11.34 13.72
C VAL A 268 -1.72 -10.54 13.79
N GLY A 269 -1.63 -9.36 14.42
CA GLY A 269 -2.71 -8.38 14.41
C GLY A 269 -2.73 -7.57 13.10
N HIS A 270 -3.78 -6.75 12.92
CA HIS A 270 -4.06 -6.01 11.68
C HIS A 270 -2.89 -5.16 11.14
N SER A 271 -2.03 -4.65 12.00
CA SER A 271 -0.91 -3.78 11.61
C SER A 271 0.46 -4.46 11.64
N ASP A 272 0.52 -5.78 11.84
CA ASP A 272 1.74 -6.47 12.23
C ASP A 272 2.30 -7.42 11.15
N TYR A 273 1.67 -7.49 9.99
CA TYR A 273 2.03 -8.42 8.90
C TYR A 273 3.48 -8.29 8.40
N LEU A 274 4.06 -7.11 8.51
CA LEU A 274 5.43 -6.82 8.06
C LEU A 274 6.42 -6.66 9.23
N LYS A 275 6.07 -7.11 10.43
CA LYS A 275 7.01 -7.14 11.56
C LYS A 275 8.08 -8.20 11.34
N PRO A 276 9.35 -7.90 11.68
CA PRO A 276 10.42 -8.91 11.63
C PRO A 276 10.07 -10.18 12.42
N GLY A 277 10.40 -11.34 11.86
CA GLY A 277 10.21 -12.64 12.50
C GLY A 277 8.76 -13.18 12.45
N THR A 278 7.88 -12.57 11.68
CA THR A 278 6.52 -13.10 11.46
C THR A 278 6.47 -14.00 10.22
N ALA A 279 5.68 -15.07 10.27
CA ALA A 279 5.47 -15.92 9.09
C ALA A 279 4.75 -15.17 7.95
N SER A 280 3.97 -14.13 8.26
CA SER A 280 3.37 -13.26 7.25
C SER A 280 4.43 -12.50 6.44
N LEU A 281 5.47 -11.96 7.09
CA LEU A 281 6.58 -11.31 6.40
C LEU A 281 7.34 -12.31 5.51
N ASP A 282 7.61 -13.51 6.02
CA ASP A 282 8.30 -14.57 5.27
C ASP A 282 7.47 -15.02 4.05
N SER A 283 6.17 -15.22 4.22
CA SER A 283 5.26 -15.59 3.13
C SER A 283 5.18 -14.50 2.05
N LEU A 284 5.05 -13.23 2.45
CA LEU A 284 5.03 -12.11 1.52
C LEU A 284 6.37 -11.98 0.76
N ALA A 285 7.48 -12.19 1.44
CA ALA A 285 8.80 -12.23 0.80
C ALA A 285 8.91 -13.38 -0.20
N ALA A 286 8.45 -14.59 0.15
CA ALA A 286 8.44 -15.74 -0.74
C ALA A 286 7.57 -15.52 -2.00
N ILE A 287 6.44 -14.82 -1.86
CA ILE A 287 5.60 -14.41 -3.01
C ILE A 287 6.40 -13.49 -3.95
N VAL A 288 7.05 -12.47 -3.40
CA VAL A 288 7.86 -11.52 -4.20
C VAL A 288 9.02 -12.21 -4.91
N LEU A 289 9.70 -13.13 -4.22
CA LEU A 289 10.82 -13.89 -4.75
C LEU A 289 10.38 -14.96 -5.77
N GLY A 290 9.11 -15.38 -5.70
CA GLY A 290 8.58 -16.47 -6.52
C GLY A 290 9.06 -17.86 -6.04
N THR A 291 9.38 -17.98 -4.75
CA THR A 291 9.85 -19.20 -4.09
C THR A 291 8.74 -19.97 -3.36
N THR A 292 7.48 -19.50 -3.48
CA THR A 292 6.31 -20.26 -2.99
C THR A 292 6.22 -21.60 -3.71
N ALA A 293 5.97 -22.68 -2.94
CA ALA A 293 5.77 -24.00 -3.53
C ALA A 293 4.69 -23.95 -4.62
N PRO A 294 4.87 -24.65 -5.77
CA PRO A 294 3.78 -24.80 -6.71
C PRO A 294 2.60 -25.45 -5.97
N ASP A 295 1.37 -25.02 -6.31
CA ASP A 295 0.20 -25.71 -5.81
C ASP A 295 0.38 -27.21 -6.12
N SER A 296 0.23 -28.06 -5.11
CA SER A 296 -0.04 -29.46 -5.38
C SER A 296 -1.35 -29.44 -6.17
N GLU A 297 -1.29 -29.76 -7.46
CA GLU A 297 -2.48 -30.00 -8.25
C GLU A 297 -3.31 -30.98 -7.43
N ALA A 298 -4.44 -30.50 -6.88
CA ALA A 298 -5.44 -31.38 -6.32
C ALA A 298 -5.93 -32.19 -7.52
N ASP A 299 -5.41 -33.39 -7.61
CA ASP A 299 -5.86 -34.44 -8.53
C ASP A 299 -7.35 -34.67 -8.28
N HIS A 300 -8.17 -34.01 -9.06
CA HIS A 300 -9.59 -34.28 -9.16
C HIS A 300 -9.73 -35.34 -10.27
N GLY A 301 -9.40 -36.60 -9.87
CA GLY A 301 -9.84 -37.77 -10.58
C GLY A 301 -11.34 -37.96 -10.47
#